data_0035930e3d80b834f4006984cd712a40
#
_entry.id   0035930e3d80b834f4006984cd712a40
#
_cell.length_a   1.000
_cell.length_b   1.000
_cell.length_c   1.000
_cell.angle_alpha   90.00
_cell.angle_beta   90.00
_cell.angle_gamma   90.00
#
_symmetry.space_group_name_H-M   'P 1'
#
loop_
_entity.id
_entity.type
_entity.pdbx_description
1 polymer ?
#
loop_
_entity_poly.entity_id
_entity_poly.type
_entity_poly.pdbx_seq_one_letter_code
_entity_poly.pdbx_strand_id
1 'polypeptide(L)'
;MHGRFAAALAWGGMAAVIAACSSGKDAGARADSARADSAAAAVTPSVDSAAPAARAAAASGGGTLSSDITAAENAWRIAVTGGDTVELGRITATGFTMVGKTGPASTVTRATLMKQVSQGMLQADSSSASNVTVNGSGDSATADLTFFWHVSRMGKPAKAETMQVTDTWVKRDGRWQLVSRKEK
;
A
#
# COMPACT_ATOMS: atom_id res chain seq x y z
N MET A 1 41.13 -5.20 -35.25
CA MET A 1 41.93 -4.50 -34.19
C MET A 1 41.27 -4.80 -32.89
N HIS A 2 41.99 -5.56 -32.03
CA HIS A 2 41.54 -6.11 -30.76
C HIS A 2 41.83 -5.14 -29.63
N GLY A 3 40.85 -4.85 -28.81
CA GLY A 3 41.05 -4.11 -27.54
C GLY A 3 40.29 -4.79 -26.40
N ARG A 4 40.97 -5.73 -25.72
CA ARG A 4 40.50 -6.32 -24.47
C ARG A 4 40.91 -5.39 -23.32
N PHE A 5 39.96 -4.91 -22.56
CA PHE A 5 40.23 -4.34 -21.25
C PHE A 5 39.62 -5.24 -20.18
N ALA A 6 40.50 -5.93 -19.49
CA ALA A 6 40.21 -6.59 -18.23
C ALA A 6 40.43 -5.57 -17.10
N ALA A 7 39.44 -5.37 -16.27
CA ALA A 7 39.58 -4.64 -15.02
C ALA A 7 39.21 -5.56 -13.87
N ALA A 8 40.19 -5.78 -13.02
CA ALA A 8 40.13 -6.65 -11.86
C ALA A 8 39.30 -6.02 -10.74
N LEU A 9 38.47 -6.84 -10.12
CA LEU A 9 37.74 -6.53 -8.90
C LEU A 9 38.63 -6.78 -7.66
N ALA A 10 38.82 -5.74 -6.86
CA ALA A 10 39.33 -5.85 -5.52
C ALA A 10 38.16 -5.98 -4.54
N TRP A 11 38.09 -7.10 -3.86
CA TRP A 11 37.21 -7.35 -2.72
C TRP A 11 37.90 -6.78 -1.46
N GLY A 12 37.27 -5.76 -0.88
CA GLY A 12 37.60 -5.25 0.43
C GLY A 12 36.57 -5.74 1.44
N GLY A 13 36.93 -6.71 2.24
CA GLY A 13 36.17 -7.14 3.40
C GLY A 13 36.23 -6.09 4.49
N MET A 14 35.14 -5.86 5.20
CA MET A 14 35.14 -5.13 6.46
C MET A 14 34.29 -5.86 7.50
N ALA A 15 34.97 -6.11 8.61
CA ALA A 15 34.63 -6.99 9.70
C ALA A 15 33.46 -6.48 10.56
N ALA A 16 32.82 -7.44 11.19
CA ALA A 16 31.81 -7.32 12.23
C ALA A 16 32.33 -6.61 13.48
N VAL A 17 31.54 -5.77 14.10
CA VAL A 17 31.64 -5.41 15.50
C VAL A 17 30.35 -5.74 16.19
N ILE A 18 30.41 -6.80 17.00
CA ILE A 18 29.36 -7.18 17.95
C ILE A 18 29.61 -6.38 19.22
N ALA A 19 28.68 -5.59 19.67
CA ALA A 19 28.65 -5.03 21.01
C ALA A 19 27.44 -5.57 21.75
N ALA A 20 27.69 -6.52 22.62
CA ALA A 20 26.80 -6.98 23.68
C ALA A 20 27.09 -6.16 24.94
N CYS A 21 26.08 -5.64 25.56
CA CYS A 21 25.99 -5.21 26.96
C CYS A 21 24.53 -5.12 27.31
N SER A 22 24.04 -5.66 28.27
CA SER A 22 24.24 -6.31 29.55
C SER A 22 23.03 -6.00 30.42
N SER A 23 22.60 -7.02 31.07
CA SER A 23 21.60 -7.14 32.12
C SER A 23 21.61 -6.00 33.15
N GLY A 24 20.40 -5.54 33.52
CA GLY A 24 20.15 -4.83 34.76
C GLY A 24 18.93 -5.46 35.43
N LYS A 25 19.20 -6.40 36.35
CA LYS A 25 18.29 -6.80 37.42
C LYS A 25 18.42 -5.75 38.51
N ASP A 26 17.33 -5.25 39.02
CA ASP A 26 17.24 -4.81 40.40
C ASP A 26 15.86 -5.14 40.94
N ALA A 27 15.95 -5.92 42.01
CA ALA A 27 14.90 -6.32 42.92
C ALA A 27 14.90 -5.35 44.12
N GLY A 28 13.75 -5.08 44.71
CA GLY A 28 13.61 -4.40 45.98
C GLY A 28 12.20 -3.91 46.15
N ALA A 29 11.45 -4.63 46.83
CA ALA A 29 11.15 -4.78 48.27
C ALA A 29 9.93 -3.97 48.69
N ARG A 30 8.90 -4.71 49.06
CA ARG A 30 8.00 -4.62 50.22
C ARG A 30 7.72 -3.24 50.86
N ALA A 31 6.45 -2.95 50.98
CA ALA A 31 5.83 -2.62 52.28
C ALA A 31 4.31 -2.78 52.23
N ASP A 32 3.85 -3.60 53.09
CA ASP A 32 2.63 -3.75 53.82
C ASP A 32 1.96 -2.42 54.22
N SER A 33 0.67 -2.34 54.19
CA SER A 33 -0.15 -2.12 55.38
C SER A 33 -1.60 -1.68 55.09
N ALA A 34 -2.50 -2.46 55.62
CA ALA A 34 -3.74 -2.08 56.33
C ALA A 34 -4.96 -1.55 55.55
N ARG A 35 -5.92 -2.41 55.26
CA ARG A 35 -7.17 -2.62 55.97
C ARG A 35 -7.97 -1.35 56.32
N ALA A 36 -9.10 -1.14 55.66
CA ALA A 36 -10.34 -0.65 56.25
C ALA A 36 -11.53 -1.13 55.44
N ASP A 37 -12.39 -1.85 56.13
CA ASP A 37 -13.74 -2.22 55.77
C ASP A 37 -14.59 -1.00 55.43
N SER A 38 -15.41 -1.08 54.43
CA SER A 38 -16.80 -0.59 54.50
C SER A 38 -17.62 -1.16 53.32
N ALA A 39 -18.63 -1.89 53.73
CA ALA A 39 -19.71 -2.38 52.91
C ALA A 39 -20.53 -1.25 52.29
N ALA A 40 -21.01 -1.43 51.10
CA ALA A 40 -22.42 -1.44 50.73
C ALA A 40 -22.68 -1.11 49.28
N ALA A 41 -23.67 -1.81 48.75
CA ALA A 41 -24.52 -1.50 47.63
C ALA A 41 -24.06 -2.02 46.26
N ALA A 42 -24.63 -3.16 45.92
CA ALA A 42 -24.82 -3.68 44.59
C ALA A 42 -25.55 -2.68 43.70
N VAL A 43 -24.90 -2.27 42.62
CA VAL A 43 -25.55 -1.85 41.39
C VAL A 43 -24.74 -2.45 40.27
N THR A 44 -25.28 -3.47 39.67
CA THR A 44 -24.83 -4.02 38.38
C THR A 44 -25.31 -3.11 37.26
N PRO A 45 -24.44 -2.45 36.53
CA PRO A 45 -24.72 -2.19 35.14
C PRO A 45 -24.05 -3.31 34.31
N SER A 46 -24.85 -4.10 33.65
CA SER A 46 -24.44 -4.90 32.51
C SER A 46 -23.79 -3.98 31.49
N VAL A 47 -22.49 -3.90 31.50
CA VAL A 47 -21.74 -3.38 30.36
C VAL A 47 -21.65 -4.53 29.37
N ASP A 48 -22.58 -4.45 28.44
CA ASP A 48 -22.52 -5.11 27.16
C ASP A 48 -21.15 -4.83 26.55
N SER A 49 -20.27 -5.83 26.64
CA SER A 49 -18.94 -5.79 26.05
C SER A 49 -19.10 -6.01 24.54
N ALA A 50 -19.62 -5.01 23.86
CA ALA A 50 -19.57 -4.95 22.40
C ALA A 50 -18.12 -4.82 21.98
N ALA A 51 -17.55 -5.96 21.66
CA ALA A 51 -16.26 -6.07 20.98
C ALA A 51 -16.25 -5.16 19.73
N PRO A 52 -15.13 -4.49 19.42
CA PRO A 52 -15.00 -3.74 18.19
C PRO A 52 -14.76 -4.68 16.99
N ALA A 53 -15.79 -5.43 16.61
CA ALA A 53 -15.81 -6.18 15.35
C ALA A 53 -16.52 -5.38 14.26
N ALA A 54 -16.34 -4.07 14.24
CA ALA A 54 -17.03 -3.19 13.29
C ALA A 54 -16.04 -2.36 12.49
N ARG A 55 -15.10 -3.02 11.80
CA ARG A 55 -14.27 -2.30 10.81
C ARG A 55 -14.13 -2.98 9.47
N ALA A 56 -15.00 -3.93 9.17
CA ALA A 56 -15.02 -4.62 7.88
C ALA A 56 -16.33 -4.42 7.11
N ALA A 57 -17.21 -3.54 7.56
CA ALA A 57 -18.44 -3.20 6.85
C ALA A 57 -18.45 -1.71 6.52
N ALA A 58 -17.36 -1.22 5.94
CA ALA A 58 -17.37 0.09 5.35
C ALA A 58 -17.74 -0.06 3.88
N ALA A 59 -18.96 0.36 3.65
CA ALA A 59 -19.50 1.01 2.49
C ALA A 59 -20.31 0.17 1.52
N SER A 60 -21.44 -0.27 2.00
CA SER A 60 -22.65 -0.24 1.16
C SER A 60 -23.46 1.02 1.47
N GLY A 61 -22.82 2.15 1.65
CA GLY A 61 -23.48 3.45 1.75
C GLY A 61 -23.41 4.12 0.39
N GLY A 62 -24.54 4.50 -0.17
CA GLY A 62 -24.76 5.05 -1.49
C GLY A 62 -23.92 6.24 -1.90
N GLY A 63 -22.61 6.01 -2.03
CA GLY A 63 -21.71 6.90 -2.74
C GLY A 63 -22.09 6.90 -4.22
N THR A 64 -21.95 8.05 -4.90
CA THR A 64 -22.07 8.07 -6.34
C THR A 64 -20.94 7.23 -6.95
N LEU A 65 -21.16 6.62 -8.10
CA LEU A 65 -20.11 5.86 -8.82
C LEU A 65 -18.78 6.64 -8.88
N SER A 66 -18.87 7.94 -9.11
CA SER A 66 -17.70 8.81 -9.17
C SER A 66 -16.93 8.87 -7.84
N SER A 67 -17.61 8.98 -6.70
CA SER A 67 -16.95 9.01 -5.39
C SER A 67 -16.33 7.67 -5.05
N ASP A 68 -16.99 6.57 -5.38
CA ASP A 68 -16.48 5.22 -5.14
C ASP A 68 -15.20 4.96 -5.94
N ILE A 69 -15.18 5.32 -7.22
CA ILE A 69 -14.02 5.16 -8.07
C ILE A 69 -12.88 6.10 -7.65
N THR A 70 -13.18 7.34 -7.30
CA THR A 70 -12.17 8.28 -6.77
C THR A 70 -11.54 7.73 -5.47
N ALA A 71 -12.33 7.13 -4.60
CA ALA A 71 -11.80 6.48 -3.39
C ALA A 71 -10.91 5.28 -3.72
N ALA A 72 -11.29 4.46 -4.72
CA ALA A 72 -10.50 3.32 -5.18
C ALA A 72 -9.16 3.75 -5.82
N GLU A 73 -9.16 4.83 -6.62
CA GLU A 73 -7.95 5.46 -7.17
C GLU A 73 -7.00 5.92 -6.06
N ASN A 74 -7.55 6.58 -5.04
CA ASN A 74 -6.76 7.02 -3.89
C ASN A 74 -6.18 5.83 -3.12
N ALA A 75 -6.95 4.77 -2.89
CA ALA A 75 -6.49 3.57 -2.22
C ALA A 75 -5.34 2.90 -3.00
N TRP A 76 -5.47 2.76 -4.33
CA TRP A 76 -4.40 2.24 -5.19
C TRP A 76 -3.12 3.09 -5.09
N ARG A 77 -3.28 4.40 -5.18
CA ARG A 77 -2.18 5.36 -5.08
C ARG A 77 -1.42 5.26 -3.75
N ILE A 78 -2.16 5.22 -2.65
CA ILE A 78 -1.59 5.08 -1.30
C ILE A 78 -0.85 3.74 -1.16
N ALA A 79 -1.44 2.64 -1.66
CA ALA A 79 -0.83 1.33 -1.58
C ALA A 79 0.48 1.23 -2.38
N VAL A 80 0.55 1.82 -3.58
CA VAL A 80 1.80 1.87 -4.37
C VAL A 80 2.85 2.72 -3.67
N THR A 81 2.49 3.91 -3.17
CA THR A 81 3.41 4.82 -2.49
C THR A 81 3.92 4.23 -1.17
N GLY A 82 3.04 3.55 -0.43
CA GLY A 82 3.40 2.87 0.82
C GLY A 82 4.09 1.52 0.66
N GLY A 83 4.20 1.00 -0.56
CA GLY A 83 4.76 -0.33 -0.81
C GLY A 83 3.86 -1.47 -0.29
N ASP A 84 2.57 -1.20 -0.07
CA ASP A 84 1.62 -2.17 0.49
C ASP A 84 1.14 -3.15 -0.57
N THR A 85 1.84 -4.27 -0.70
CA THR A 85 1.52 -5.34 -1.65
C THR A 85 0.25 -6.10 -1.28
N VAL A 86 -0.14 -6.12 -0.02
CA VAL A 86 -1.39 -6.77 0.42
C VAL A 86 -2.57 -5.96 -0.09
N GLU A 87 -2.57 -4.66 0.13
CA GLU A 87 -3.64 -3.79 -0.35
C GLU A 87 -3.64 -3.69 -1.89
N LEU A 88 -2.48 -3.59 -2.54
CA LEU A 88 -2.37 -3.69 -4.00
C LEU A 88 -3.00 -4.99 -4.53
N GLY A 89 -2.77 -6.10 -3.82
CA GLY A 89 -3.36 -7.40 -4.15
C GLY A 89 -4.88 -7.42 -4.05
N ARG A 90 -5.46 -6.63 -3.16
CA ARG A 90 -6.92 -6.51 -2.98
C ARG A 90 -7.56 -5.59 -4.01
N ILE A 91 -6.89 -4.52 -4.37
CA ILE A 91 -7.40 -3.48 -5.28
C ILE A 91 -7.20 -3.86 -6.74
N THR A 92 -6.18 -4.65 -7.09
CA THR A 92 -5.94 -5.07 -8.47
C THR A 92 -6.58 -6.44 -8.76
N ALA A 93 -7.29 -6.54 -9.87
CA ALA A 93 -7.84 -7.82 -10.35
C ALA A 93 -6.73 -8.82 -10.70
N THR A 94 -7.04 -10.12 -10.68
CA THR A 94 -6.06 -11.18 -11.01
C THR A 94 -5.44 -11.00 -12.39
N GLY A 95 -6.23 -10.55 -13.38
CA GLY A 95 -5.76 -10.27 -14.75
C GLY A 95 -5.29 -8.83 -14.99
N PHE A 96 -4.98 -8.07 -13.92
CA PHE A 96 -4.56 -6.67 -14.06
C PHE A 96 -3.35 -6.51 -14.98
N THR A 97 -3.43 -5.47 -15.83
CA THR A 97 -2.34 -5.03 -16.69
C THR A 97 -2.19 -3.51 -16.65
N MET A 98 -0.96 -3.05 -16.67
CA MET A 98 -0.63 -1.65 -16.88
C MET A 98 0.14 -1.54 -18.20
N VAL A 99 -0.35 -0.73 -19.12
CA VAL A 99 0.22 -0.54 -20.46
C VAL A 99 0.73 0.89 -20.58
N GLY A 100 2.02 1.03 -20.76
CA GLY A 100 2.65 2.34 -20.96
C GLY A 100 2.46 2.87 -22.39
N LYS A 101 2.93 4.09 -22.60
CA LYS A 101 2.76 4.84 -23.84
C LYS A 101 3.27 4.11 -25.11
N THR A 102 4.30 3.27 -24.96
CA THR A 102 4.84 2.48 -26.07
C THR A 102 4.02 1.24 -26.42
N GLY A 103 2.85 1.10 -25.79
CA GLY A 103 1.90 0.03 -26.09
C GLY A 103 2.27 -1.32 -25.43
N PRO A 104 1.90 -2.45 -26.06
CA PRO A 104 2.03 -3.78 -25.44
C PRO A 104 3.44 -4.15 -25.00
N ALA A 105 4.47 -3.61 -25.64
CA ALA A 105 5.87 -3.83 -25.28
C ALA A 105 6.24 -3.30 -23.87
N SER A 106 5.45 -2.37 -23.33
CA SER A 106 5.62 -1.80 -21.99
C SER A 106 4.58 -2.31 -20.99
N THR A 107 4.05 -3.51 -21.21
CA THR A 107 3.03 -4.08 -20.33
C THR A 107 3.62 -4.59 -19.03
N VAL A 108 3.08 -4.12 -17.90
CA VAL A 108 3.35 -4.61 -16.56
C VAL A 108 2.14 -5.38 -16.07
N THR A 109 2.32 -6.66 -15.76
CA THR A 109 1.26 -7.51 -15.18
C THR A 109 1.14 -7.29 -13.68
N ARG A 110 0.03 -7.73 -13.09
CA ARG A 110 -0.15 -7.74 -11.63
C ARG A 110 1.04 -8.39 -10.91
N ALA A 111 1.45 -9.58 -11.35
CA ALA A 111 2.57 -10.30 -10.73
C ALA A 111 3.88 -9.50 -10.81
N THR A 112 4.14 -8.87 -11.95
CA THR A 112 5.32 -8.01 -12.13
C THR A 112 5.25 -6.78 -11.24
N LEU A 113 4.10 -6.10 -11.15
CA LEU A 113 3.91 -4.96 -10.26
C LEU A 113 4.18 -5.34 -8.80
N MET A 114 3.56 -6.42 -8.32
CA MET A 114 3.76 -6.91 -6.95
C MET A 114 5.22 -7.20 -6.65
N LYS A 115 5.91 -7.87 -7.58
CA LYS A 115 7.34 -8.17 -7.45
C LYS A 115 8.17 -6.90 -7.40
N GLN A 116 7.93 -5.95 -8.28
CA GLN A 116 8.69 -4.69 -8.34
C GLN A 116 8.52 -3.88 -7.04
N VAL A 117 7.29 -3.81 -6.51
CA VAL A 117 7.01 -3.11 -5.25
C VAL A 117 7.63 -3.83 -4.06
N SER A 118 7.43 -5.15 -3.92
CA SER A 118 7.96 -5.93 -2.80
C SER A 118 9.48 -5.96 -2.73
N GLN A 119 10.16 -5.86 -3.87
CA GLN A 119 11.62 -5.86 -3.96
C GLN A 119 12.23 -4.44 -3.96
N GLY A 120 11.42 -3.40 -3.80
CA GLY A 120 11.89 -2.02 -3.85
C GLY A 120 12.42 -1.59 -5.22
N MET A 121 12.09 -2.35 -6.28
CA MET A 121 12.46 -1.98 -7.66
C MET A 121 11.57 -0.89 -8.24
N LEU A 122 10.41 -0.69 -7.66
CA LEU A 122 9.50 0.41 -7.90
C LEU A 122 9.18 1.03 -6.55
N GLN A 123 9.63 2.26 -6.33
CA GLN A 123 9.38 3.02 -5.12
C GLN A 123 8.85 4.39 -5.51
N ALA A 124 7.69 4.76 -4.99
CA ALA A 124 7.11 6.06 -5.20
C ALA A 124 7.14 6.86 -3.88
N ASP A 125 7.82 7.99 -3.88
CA ASP A 125 7.91 8.86 -2.70
C ASP A 125 6.63 9.67 -2.53
N SER A 126 6.00 10.02 -3.64
CA SER A 126 4.74 10.76 -3.67
C SER A 126 3.95 10.46 -4.94
N SER A 127 2.65 10.65 -4.86
CA SER A 127 1.76 10.54 -6.01
C SER A 127 0.51 11.39 -5.82
N SER A 128 -0.08 11.83 -6.92
CA SER A 128 -1.37 12.50 -6.93
C SER A 128 -2.16 12.15 -8.19
N ALA A 129 -3.46 12.31 -8.10
CA ALA A 129 -4.37 12.21 -9.23
C ALA A 129 -5.19 13.50 -9.34
N SER A 130 -5.39 13.97 -10.56
CA SER A 130 -6.18 15.17 -10.84
C SER A 130 -6.98 14.95 -12.13
N ASN A 131 -7.97 15.86 -12.37
CA ASN A 131 -8.82 15.81 -13.56
C ASN A 131 -9.52 14.47 -13.74
N VAL A 132 -10.00 13.88 -12.63
CA VAL A 132 -10.64 12.56 -12.64
C VAL A 132 -12.04 12.69 -13.25
N THR A 133 -12.24 12.00 -14.36
CA THR A 133 -13.55 11.89 -15.02
C THR A 133 -13.96 10.42 -15.03
N VAL A 134 -15.07 10.11 -14.37
CA VAL A 134 -15.59 8.75 -14.26
C VAL A 134 -16.77 8.54 -15.14
N ASN A 135 -16.72 7.46 -15.93
CA ASN A 135 -17.84 7.00 -16.79
C ASN A 135 -18.14 5.54 -16.46
N GLY A 136 -19.39 5.15 -16.49
CA GLY A 136 -19.77 3.76 -16.25
C GLY A 136 -21.14 3.62 -15.60
N SER A 137 -21.51 2.39 -15.33
CA SER A 137 -22.76 2.05 -14.64
C SER A 137 -22.68 0.68 -13.99
N GLY A 138 -23.45 0.47 -12.92
CA GLY A 138 -23.46 -0.81 -12.21
C GLY A 138 -22.07 -1.18 -11.65
N ASP A 139 -21.58 -2.32 -12.06
CA ASP A 139 -20.33 -2.90 -11.58
C ASP A 139 -19.12 -2.66 -12.50
N SER A 140 -19.24 -1.74 -13.46
CA SER A 140 -18.17 -1.40 -14.39
C SER A 140 -17.99 0.10 -14.52
N ALA A 141 -16.73 0.56 -14.48
CA ALA A 141 -16.39 1.97 -14.63
C ALA A 141 -15.06 2.14 -15.36
N THR A 142 -14.92 3.31 -16.00
CA THR A 142 -13.64 3.83 -16.47
C THR A 142 -13.36 5.16 -15.80
N ALA A 143 -12.10 5.40 -15.47
CA ALA A 143 -11.62 6.68 -14.97
C ALA A 143 -10.53 7.23 -15.89
N ASP A 144 -10.76 8.39 -16.46
CA ASP A 144 -9.73 9.17 -17.15
C ASP A 144 -9.15 10.16 -16.15
N LEU A 145 -7.83 10.20 -16.01
CA LEU A 145 -7.18 11.08 -15.05
C LEU A 145 -5.77 11.48 -15.47
N THR A 146 -5.29 12.55 -14.87
CA THR A 146 -3.87 12.93 -14.87
C THR A 146 -3.23 12.34 -13.62
N PHE A 147 -2.29 11.43 -13.80
CA PHE A 147 -1.57 10.79 -12.73
C PHE A 147 -0.16 11.37 -12.64
N PHE A 148 0.22 11.81 -11.46
CA PHE A 148 1.56 12.27 -11.14
C PHE A 148 2.19 11.36 -10.08
N TRP A 149 3.47 11.05 -10.23
CA TRP A 149 4.27 10.46 -9.18
C TRP A 149 5.72 10.90 -9.23
N HIS A 150 6.38 10.86 -8.08
CA HIS A 150 7.82 10.94 -7.97
C HIS A 150 8.34 9.54 -7.66
N VAL A 151 8.99 8.91 -8.63
CA VAL A 151 9.22 7.47 -8.61
C VAL A 151 10.66 7.12 -8.96
N SER A 152 11.24 6.20 -8.19
CA SER A 152 12.49 5.52 -8.54
C SER A 152 12.18 4.14 -9.13
N ARG A 153 13.00 3.73 -10.09
CA ARG A 153 12.92 2.41 -10.71
C ARG A 153 14.29 1.76 -10.79
N MET A 154 14.38 0.49 -10.36
CA MET A 154 15.60 -0.31 -10.46
C MET A 154 16.82 0.35 -9.80
N GLY A 155 16.61 1.00 -8.66
CA GLY A 155 17.65 1.71 -7.91
C GLY A 155 18.17 3.01 -8.55
N LYS A 156 17.53 3.48 -9.63
CA LYS A 156 17.87 4.79 -10.22
C LYS A 156 17.27 5.91 -9.37
N PRO A 157 17.87 7.11 -9.40
CA PRO A 157 17.30 8.28 -8.72
C PRO A 157 15.83 8.50 -9.11
N ALA A 158 15.03 8.89 -8.13
CA ALA A 158 13.62 9.18 -8.34
C ALA A 158 13.42 10.33 -9.33
N LYS A 159 12.40 10.22 -10.15
CA LYS A 159 12.02 11.24 -11.15
C LYS A 159 10.53 11.55 -11.04
N ALA A 160 10.19 12.79 -11.28
CA ALA A 160 8.83 13.24 -11.46
C ALA A 160 8.32 12.79 -12.84
N GLU A 161 7.21 12.07 -12.85
CA GLU A 161 6.54 11.63 -14.07
C GLU A 161 5.07 12.04 -13.99
N THR A 162 4.56 12.59 -15.08
CA THR A 162 3.13 12.92 -15.24
C THR A 162 2.62 12.21 -16.47
N MET A 163 1.51 11.52 -16.34
CA MET A 163 0.90 10.75 -17.40
C MET A 163 -0.61 10.93 -17.43
N GLN A 164 -1.18 10.91 -18.63
CA GLN A 164 -2.62 10.77 -18.83
C GLN A 164 -2.93 9.28 -18.87
N VAL A 165 -3.84 8.83 -18.04
CA VAL A 165 -4.21 7.41 -17.99
C VAL A 165 -5.72 7.23 -18.09
N THR A 166 -6.10 6.08 -18.65
CA THR A 166 -7.44 5.52 -18.53
C THR A 166 -7.37 4.27 -17.71
N ASP A 167 -8.10 4.25 -16.60
CA ASP A 167 -8.25 3.11 -15.71
C ASP A 167 -9.58 2.43 -15.92
N THR A 168 -9.57 1.09 -15.94
CA THR A 168 -10.80 0.29 -16.02
C THR A 168 -11.00 -0.43 -14.70
N TRP A 169 -12.16 -0.21 -14.11
CA TRP A 169 -12.58 -0.75 -12.82
C TRP A 169 -13.76 -1.69 -12.95
N VAL A 170 -13.77 -2.76 -12.17
CA VAL A 170 -14.89 -3.71 -12.07
C VAL A 170 -15.17 -3.97 -10.59
N LYS A 171 -16.43 -3.95 -10.20
CA LYS A 171 -16.87 -4.30 -8.85
C LYS A 171 -17.06 -5.81 -8.76
N ARG A 172 -16.34 -6.45 -7.84
CA ARG A 172 -16.43 -7.89 -7.55
C ARG A 172 -16.51 -8.07 -6.04
N ASP A 173 -17.45 -8.89 -5.60
CA ASP A 173 -17.65 -9.16 -4.16
C ASP A 173 -17.78 -7.86 -3.34
N GLY A 174 -18.53 -6.88 -3.89
CA GLY A 174 -18.78 -5.58 -3.28
C GLY A 174 -17.59 -4.61 -3.30
N ARG A 175 -16.47 -4.93 -3.95
CA ARG A 175 -15.25 -4.11 -4.00
C ARG A 175 -14.85 -3.75 -5.42
N TRP A 176 -14.42 -2.52 -5.60
CA TRP A 176 -13.84 -2.08 -6.86
C TRP A 176 -12.41 -2.65 -7.02
N GLN A 177 -12.14 -3.24 -8.18
CA GLN A 177 -10.84 -3.79 -8.55
C GLN A 177 -10.40 -3.19 -9.88
N LEU A 178 -9.17 -2.71 -9.93
CA LEU A 178 -8.52 -2.20 -11.13
C LEU A 178 -8.16 -3.37 -12.05
N VAL A 179 -8.74 -3.37 -13.25
CA VAL A 179 -8.50 -4.40 -14.27
C VAL A 179 -7.38 -3.99 -15.21
N SER A 180 -7.34 -2.72 -15.59
CA SER A 180 -6.28 -2.19 -16.44
C SER A 180 -6.03 -0.72 -16.18
N ARG A 181 -4.78 -0.31 -16.34
CA ARG A 181 -4.35 1.08 -16.48
C ARG A 181 -3.65 1.25 -17.81
N LYS A 182 -4.07 2.20 -18.62
CA LYS A 182 -3.48 2.48 -19.92
C LYS A 182 -3.06 3.94 -20.00
N GLU A 183 -1.78 4.16 -20.30
CA GLU A 183 -1.25 5.49 -20.61
C GLU A 183 -1.68 5.89 -22.05
N LYS A 184 -2.06 7.16 -22.20
CA LYS A 184 -2.52 7.76 -23.47
C LYS A 184 -1.36 8.33 -24.29
#